data_953f0c7089fa30632433c6c7c914c718
#
_entry.id   953f0c7089fa30632433c6c7c914c718
#
_cell.length_a   1.000
_cell.length_b   1.000
_cell.length_c   1.000
_cell.angle_alpha   90.00
_cell.angle_beta   90.00
_cell.angle_gamma   90.00
#
_symmetry.space_group_name_H-M   'P 1'
#
loop_
_entity.id
_entity.type
_entity.pdbx_description
1 polymer ?
#
loop_
_entity_poly.entity_id
_entity_poly.type
_entity_poly.pdbx_seq_one_letter_code
_entity_poly.pdbx_strand_id
1 'polypeptide(L)'
;MSSGAAPPKWKAGDLVWVSDALEAWVPASIVSVDQNAERAVCVKAKHTPHRPTSASPSDFFGGDDGGGSPRSNGLGKTLSWAQMQTTGGETVEVDLSADFENELSGRLAFSETVRGRSVARKKRLKKKRGSGGQPLCHVLPRSAQFTDSKQWVENMDNMVHLHEAAILDNLRQRFAEELIYTSTGPILIAINPYKDLPLYTDALIKQYHAGRPGMLPPHCYTVAEEAFRDMVTHHTNQSLIICGESGAGKTVTTKKMLHYLSKTACSRENAEIAGRVLDSNPIMEAFGNAKTLRNDNSSRFGKFIMVQFGRKHFIRGARVTNYLLEKSRLVRQPKNERNFHVMYQLMAGASSEERRAFSLPPADRMDSFYYINQSGCVRVTNVDDEKEYAIMRKAMDGVGMERAEQNTVLRTLSGVLHLGNLSFRNDGDDHAVALSHPVEAATLLGVDAGDLVAALSTKKITTPDRKVITTPLDKEKAESSRDALAKVIYGRMFNWLVKRLNKSTECDSGVSKRFIGILDIYGFEDLETNGFEQLFISE
;
A
#
# COMPACT_ATOMS: atom_id res chain seq x y z
N MET A 1 -23.75 17.89 -32.99
CA MET A 1 -22.97 19.12 -33.30
C MET A 1 -22.68 19.78 -31.97
N SER A 2 -21.55 19.46 -31.37
CA SER A 2 -21.09 20.08 -30.12
C SER A 2 -20.40 21.38 -30.47
N SER A 3 -20.92 22.48 -29.99
CA SER A 3 -20.30 23.81 -30.07
C SER A 3 -18.97 23.78 -29.34
N GLY A 4 -17.86 23.73 -30.04
CA GLY A 4 -16.53 23.92 -29.47
C GLY A 4 -16.46 25.31 -28.86
N ALA A 5 -16.36 25.39 -27.53
CA ALA A 5 -16.01 26.60 -26.84
C ALA A 5 -14.60 27.00 -27.30
N ALA A 6 -14.46 28.23 -27.79
CA ALA A 6 -13.14 28.79 -28.09
C ALA A 6 -12.26 28.72 -26.81
N PRO A 7 -10.94 28.44 -26.94
CA PRO A 7 -10.07 28.39 -25.78
C PRO A 7 -10.12 29.71 -25.00
N PRO A 8 -10.00 29.71 -23.68
CA PRO A 8 -10.07 30.92 -22.88
C PRO A 8 -8.98 31.89 -23.33
N LYS A 9 -9.39 33.13 -23.68
CA LYS A 9 -8.43 34.17 -24.01
C LYS A 9 -7.75 34.65 -22.73
N TRP A 10 -6.53 34.25 -22.53
CA TRP A 10 -5.69 34.71 -21.43
C TRP A 10 -5.41 36.20 -21.52
N LYS A 11 -5.41 36.91 -20.40
CA LYS A 11 -5.11 38.34 -20.30
C LYS A 11 -4.22 38.65 -19.10
N ALA A 12 -3.53 39.78 -19.12
CA ALA A 12 -2.77 40.26 -17.98
C ALA A 12 -3.67 40.38 -16.74
N GLY A 13 -3.19 39.90 -15.59
CA GLY A 13 -3.93 39.84 -14.34
C GLY A 13 -4.60 38.49 -14.06
N ASP A 14 -4.72 37.60 -15.04
CA ASP A 14 -5.25 36.27 -14.80
C ASP A 14 -4.35 35.49 -13.84
N LEU A 15 -4.99 34.78 -12.88
CA LEU A 15 -4.30 33.91 -11.96
C LEU A 15 -4.17 32.51 -12.59
N VAL A 16 -2.97 31.96 -12.52
CA VAL A 16 -2.61 30.70 -13.19
C VAL A 16 -1.73 29.82 -12.30
N TRP A 17 -1.67 28.54 -12.64
CA TRP A 17 -0.66 27.62 -12.15
C TRP A 17 0.40 27.41 -13.21
N VAL A 18 1.67 27.53 -12.83
CA VAL A 18 2.82 27.35 -13.71
C VAL A 18 3.57 26.09 -13.28
N SER A 19 3.88 25.20 -14.22
CA SER A 19 4.67 24.01 -13.93
C SER A 19 6.08 24.38 -13.48
N ASP A 20 6.55 23.72 -12.43
CA ASP A 20 7.87 23.91 -11.86
C ASP A 20 8.61 22.59 -11.75
N ALA A 21 9.94 22.61 -11.89
CA ALA A 21 10.76 21.42 -11.86
C ALA A 21 10.89 20.79 -10.46
N LEU A 22 10.74 21.61 -9.41
CA LEU A 22 10.90 21.19 -8.00
C LEU A 22 9.56 21.01 -7.28
N GLU A 23 8.60 21.93 -7.55
CA GLU A 23 7.32 21.96 -6.83
C GLU A 23 6.12 21.47 -7.65
N ALA A 24 6.34 20.89 -8.82
CA ALA A 24 5.34 20.45 -9.80
C ALA A 24 4.48 21.61 -10.35
N TRP A 25 3.77 22.36 -9.50
CA TRP A 25 2.92 23.49 -9.90
C TRP A 25 3.06 24.64 -8.91
N VAL A 26 3.30 25.85 -9.42
CA VAL A 26 3.47 27.08 -8.61
C VAL A 26 2.40 28.09 -8.99
N PRO A 27 1.75 28.75 -8.01
CA PRO A 27 0.81 29.82 -8.31
C PRO A 27 1.54 31.01 -8.94
N ALA A 28 0.95 31.58 -9.99
CA ALA A 28 1.50 32.70 -10.73
C ALA A 28 0.38 33.62 -11.24
N SER A 29 0.75 34.75 -11.78
CA SER A 29 -0.16 35.61 -12.50
C SER A 29 0.44 36.05 -13.84
N ILE A 30 -0.41 36.22 -14.83
CA ILE A 30 -0.01 36.65 -16.15
C ILE A 30 0.30 38.15 -16.12
N VAL A 31 1.51 38.54 -16.52
CA VAL A 31 1.93 39.94 -16.64
C VAL A 31 1.70 40.45 -18.05
N SER A 32 2.02 39.66 -19.07
CA SER A 32 1.79 40.00 -20.47
C SER A 32 1.47 38.75 -21.29
N VAL A 33 0.70 38.92 -22.36
CA VAL A 33 0.32 37.85 -23.29
C VAL A 33 0.68 38.29 -24.69
N ASP A 34 1.43 37.46 -25.41
CA ASP A 34 1.61 37.57 -26.87
C ASP A 34 0.65 36.56 -27.53
N GLN A 35 -0.49 37.08 -28.00
CA GLN A 35 -1.52 36.24 -28.64
C GLN A 35 -1.08 35.67 -30.00
N ASN A 36 -0.14 36.30 -30.68
CA ASN A 36 0.35 35.82 -31.97
C ASN A 36 1.38 34.69 -31.82
N ALA A 37 2.12 34.71 -30.72
CA ALA A 37 3.11 33.68 -30.40
C ALA A 37 2.56 32.57 -29.46
N GLU A 38 1.28 32.67 -29.06
CA GLU A 38 0.68 31.76 -28.06
C GLU A 38 1.51 31.66 -26.78
N ARG A 39 2.02 32.77 -26.28
CA ARG A 39 2.91 32.85 -25.12
C ARG A 39 2.46 33.90 -24.13
N ALA A 40 2.76 33.68 -22.87
CA ALA A 40 2.59 34.64 -21.80
C ALA A 40 3.83 34.73 -20.91
N VAL A 41 4.04 35.91 -20.33
CA VAL A 41 5.01 36.10 -19.24
C VAL A 41 4.25 36.07 -17.93
N CYS A 42 4.64 35.18 -17.04
CA CYS A 42 4.04 35.01 -15.72
C CYS A 42 5.04 35.39 -14.64
N VAL A 43 4.56 35.93 -13.52
CA VAL A 43 5.34 36.11 -12.29
C VAL A 43 4.92 35.06 -11.29
N LYS A 44 5.85 34.17 -10.95
CA LYS A 44 5.65 33.17 -9.90
C LYS A 44 5.57 33.85 -8.53
N ALA A 45 4.64 33.43 -7.69
CA ALA A 45 4.63 33.82 -6.29
C ALA A 45 5.89 33.25 -5.62
N LYS A 46 6.66 34.09 -4.91
CA LYS A 46 7.75 33.60 -4.05
C LYS A 46 7.16 32.78 -2.92
N HIS A 47 7.28 31.49 -3.02
CA HIS A 47 7.13 30.59 -1.88
C HIS A 47 8.46 30.68 -1.08
N THR A 48 8.40 31.10 0.17
CA THR A 48 9.44 30.71 1.13
C THR A 48 9.27 29.20 1.30
N PRO A 49 10.20 28.36 0.83
CA PRO A 49 10.10 26.95 1.08
C PRO A 49 10.19 26.79 2.59
N HIS A 50 9.12 26.30 3.23
CA HIS A 50 9.31 25.54 4.45
C HIS A 50 10.09 24.30 4.01
N ARG A 51 11.44 24.43 4.00
CA ARG A 51 12.27 23.24 4.09
C ARG A 51 11.74 22.48 5.30
N PRO A 52 11.29 21.24 5.16
CA PRO A 52 11.33 20.35 6.28
C PRO A 52 12.81 20.36 6.67
N THR A 53 13.14 20.93 7.84
CA THR A 53 14.41 20.67 8.48
C THR A 53 14.59 19.18 8.32
N SER A 54 15.75 18.74 7.84
CA SER A 54 16.16 17.36 7.74
C SER A 54 16.29 16.79 9.15
N ALA A 55 15.18 16.66 9.86
CA ALA A 55 15.03 15.90 11.06
C ALA A 55 14.92 14.45 10.58
N SER A 56 15.95 13.67 10.87
CA SER A 56 15.86 12.23 10.76
C SER A 56 14.69 11.76 11.64
N PRO A 57 14.05 10.61 11.35
CA PRO A 57 13.00 10.06 12.21
C PRO A 57 13.41 9.85 13.68
N SER A 58 14.70 9.92 14.01
CA SER A 58 15.25 9.84 15.37
C SER A 58 15.02 11.07 16.24
N ASP A 59 14.64 12.23 15.68
CA ASP A 59 14.53 13.49 16.46
C ASP A 59 13.12 13.71 17.03
N PHE A 60 12.20 12.76 16.83
CA PHE A 60 10.81 12.87 17.31
C PHE A 60 10.50 12.15 18.63
N PHE A 61 11.47 11.48 19.25
CA PHE A 61 11.28 10.80 20.55
C PHE A 61 12.39 11.15 21.54
N GLY A 62 12.31 12.34 22.10
CA GLY A 62 13.00 12.72 23.32
C GLY A 62 11.97 13.29 24.27
N GLY A 63 11.62 12.53 25.33
CA GLY A 63 10.78 13.02 26.42
C GLY A 63 11.57 13.96 27.31
N ASP A 64 10.99 14.96 27.86
CA ASP A 64 10.69 15.22 29.26
C ASP A 64 10.50 16.70 29.61
N ASP A 65 9.45 16.93 30.35
CA ASP A 65 9.23 17.92 31.41
C ASP A 65 9.74 19.37 31.26
N GLY A 66 8.80 20.29 31.13
CA GLY A 66 9.02 21.69 31.45
C GLY A 66 7.95 22.63 30.89
N GLY A 67 6.97 22.98 31.71
CA GLY A 67 5.87 23.87 31.38
C GLY A 67 6.31 25.21 30.83
N GLY A 68 5.78 25.53 29.66
CA GLY A 68 5.92 26.82 29.01
C GLY A 68 5.07 26.85 27.77
N SER A 69 3.91 27.47 27.85
CA SER A 69 3.02 27.75 26.71
C SER A 69 3.80 28.46 25.60
N PRO A 70 3.92 27.89 24.38
CA PRO A 70 4.43 28.64 23.25
C PRO A 70 3.29 29.45 22.64
N ARG A 71 3.50 30.75 22.63
CA ARG A 71 2.71 31.72 21.89
C ARG A 71 2.64 31.30 20.41
N SER A 72 1.43 31.33 19.87
CA SER A 72 1.13 31.21 18.45
C SER A 72 1.94 32.18 17.60
N ASN A 73 3.01 31.72 16.98
CA ASN A 73 3.70 32.49 15.96
C ASN A 73 3.47 31.88 14.59
N GLY A 74 2.62 32.58 13.82
CA GLY A 74 2.81 32.81 12.41
C GLY A 74 2.68 31.61 11.48
N LEU A 75 1.48 31.05 11.32
CA LEU A 75 1.06 30.44 10.05
C LEU A 75 1.27 31.48 8.95
N GLY A 76 2.05 31.12 7.93
CA GLY A 76 2.41 31.98 6.84
C GLY A 76 1.17 32.62 6.21
N LYS A 77 1.06 33.93 6.35
CA LYS A 77 0.02 34.73 5.70
C LYS A 77 0.19 34.55 4.20
N THR A 78 -0.83 34.05 3.52
CA THR A 78 -0.95 34.16 2.06
C THR A 78 -0.82 35.62 1.72
N LEU A 79 0.22 35.97 0.95
CA LEU A 79 0.43 37.34 0.51
C LEU A 79 -0.75 37.77 -0.36
N SER A 80 -1.34 38.92 -0.09
CA SER A 80 -2.34 39.52 -0.97
C SER A 80 -1.71 39.86 -2.34
N TRP A 81 -2.52 39.96 -3.37
CA TRP A 81 -2.08 40.29 -4.73
C TRP A 81 -1.16 41.52 -4.76
N ALA A 82 -1.47 42.59 -4.00
CA ALA A 82 -0.63 43.78 -3.89
C ALA A 82 0.74 43.49 -3.25
N GLN A 83 0.84 42.52 -2.35
CA GLN A 83 2.10 42.11 -1.72
C GLN A 83 2.96 41.24 -2.65
N MET A 84 2.35 40.50 -3.58
CA MET A 84 3.08 39.70 -4.59
C MET A 84 3.79 40.62 -5.60
N GLN A 85 3.18 41.76 -5.98
CA GLN A 85 3.81 42.73 -6.90
C GLN A 85 5.06 43.43 -6.32
N THR A 86 5.13 43.57 -4.99
CA THR A 86 6.24 44.27 -4.33
C THR A 86 7.44 43.40 -3.98
N THR A 87 7.32 42.07 -4.07
CA THR A 87 8.36 41.12 -3.60
C THR A 87 9.27 40.56 -4.68
N GLY A 88 9.21 41.03 -5.92
CA GLY A 88 10.12 40.66 -7.01
C GLY A 88 10.12 39.15 -7.29
N GLY A 89 9.00 38.62 -7.76
CA GLY A 89 8.85 37.20 -8.16
C GLY A 89 9.67 36.88 -9.42
N GLU A 90 10.05 35.63 -9.59
CA GLU A 90 10.70 35.13 -10.79
C GLU A 90 9.75 35.24 -12.00
N THR A 91 10.23 35.82 -13.10
CA THR A 91 9.47 35.92 -14.35
C THR A 91 9.77 34.72 -15.22
N VAL A 92 8.72 34.04 -15.70
CA VAL A 92 8.85 32.87 -16.57
C VAL A 92 8.02 33.02 -17.82
N GLU A 93 8.53 32.53 -18.94
CA GLU A 93 7.81 32.45 -20.21
C GLU A 93 7.03 31.13 -20.26
N VAL A 94 5.76 31.20 -20.62
CA VAL A 94 4.85 30.05 -20.62
C VAL A 94 4.22 29.83 -21.98
N ASP A 95 3.93 28.55 -22.31
CA ASP A 95 3.25 28.16 -23.53
C ASP A 95 1.72 28.12 -23.27
N LEU A 96 0.95 28.82 -24.09
CA LEU A 96 -0.49 28.93 -24.02
C LEU A 96 -1.21 28.06 -25.06
N SER A 97 -0.49 27.19 -25.80
CA SER A 97 -1.08 26.38 -26.86
C SER A 97 -2.18 25.43 -26.34
N ALA A 98 -3.32 25.39 -27.05
CA ALA A 98 -4.51 24.62 -26.70
C ALA A 98 -4.31 23.08 -26.71
N ASP A 99 -3.25 22.59 -27.34
CA ASP A 99 -2.95 21.14 -27.43
C ASP A 99 -2.62 20.51 -26.07
N PHE A 100 -2.22 21.30 -25.09
CA PHE A 100 -1.86 20.79 -23.76
C PHE A 100 -3.08 20.47 -22.89
N GLU A 101 -4.16 21.25 -22.98
CA GLU A 101 -5.42 20.94 -22.25
C GLU A 101 -6.04 19.63 -22.74
N ASN A 102 -5.96 19.35 -24.04
CA ASN A 102 -6.45 18.09 -24.61
C ASN A 102 -5.60 16.88 -24.18
N GLU A 103 -4.30 17.02 -24.01
CA GLU A 103 -3.43 15.94 -23.51
C GLU A 103 -3.66 15.64 -22.01
N LEU A 104 -3.90 16.65 -21.18
CA LEU A 104 -4.20 16.49 -19.75
C LEU A 104 -5.61 15.92 -19.52
N SER A 105 -6.61 16.43 -20.23
CA SER A 105 -7.99 15.91 -20.18
C SER A 105 -8.07 14.46 -20.65
N GLY A 106 -7.28 14.07 -21.66
CA GLY A 106 -7.17 12.67 -22.12
C GLY A 106 -6.49 11.72 -21.12
N ARG A 107 -5.66 12.22 -20.20
CA ARG A 107 -5.00 11.43 -19.16
C ARG A 107 -5.86 11.28 -17.89
N LEU A 108 -6.74 12.23 -17.60
CA LEU A 108 -7.67 12.20 -16.49
C LEU A 108 -8.98 11.48 -16.83
N ALA A 109 -9.30 11.27 -18.11
CA ALA A 109 -10.36 10.38 -18.53
C ALA A 109 -9.94 8.95 -18.21
N PHE A 110 -10.35 8.42 -17.06
CA PHE A 110 -10.40 6.99 -16.80
C PHE A 110 -11.15 6.35 -17.95
N SER A 111 -10.45 5.61 -18.82
CA SER A 111 -11.05 4.97 -19.97
C SER A 111 -12.05 3.92 -19.48
N GLU A 112 -13.33 4.21 -19.60
CA GLU A 112 -14.32 3.21 -19.92
C GLU A 112 -14.00 2.69 -21.33
N THR A 113 -13.09 1.76 -21.44
CA THR A 113 -13.12 0.79 -22.54
C THR A 113 -12.03 -0.26 -22.32
N VAL A 114 -12.38 -1.30 -21.63
CA VAL A 114 -11.73 -2.60 -21.79
C VAL A 114 -12.27 -3.21 -23.07
N ARG A 115 -11.62 -2.95 -24.21
CA ARG A 115 -11.57 -3.84 -25.38
C ARG A 115 -10.47 -3.41 -26.36
N GLY A 116 -9.45 -4.25 -26.48
CA GLY A 116 -8.66 -4.42 -27.69
C GLY A 116 -7.42 -3.53 -27.86
N ARG A 117 -6.28 -4.13 -27.58
CA ARG A 117 -4.96 -3.91 -28.21
C ARG A 117 -4.57 -2.48 -28.58
N SER A 118 -3.66 -1.89 -27.82
CA SER A 118 -2.40 -1.37 -28.40
C SER A 118 -1.41 -1.01 -27.30
N VAL A 119 -0.19 -1.49 -27.45
CA VAL A 119 0.99 -1.06 -26.69
C VAL A 119 1.20 0.43 -26.96
N ALA A 120 0.78 1.29 -26.06
CA ALA A 120 1.09 2.71 -26.14
C ALA A 120 2.58 2.89 -25.84
N ARG A 121 3.38 3.05 -26.88
CA ARG A 121 4.75 3.56 -26.80
C ARG A 121 4.71 4.84 -25.98
N LYS A 122 5.38 4.85 -24.81
CA LYS A 122 5.69 6.09 -24.07
C LYS A 122 6.41 7.06 -25.02
N LYS A 123 5.69 7.97 -25.66
CA LYS A 123 6.31 9.11 -26.32
C LYS A 123 6.89 9.96 -25.20
N ARG A 124 8.21 9.99 -25.07
CA ARG A 124 8.91 11.02 -24.29
C ARG A 124 8.44 12.36 -24.83
N LEU A 125 7.69 13.12 -24.03
CA LEU A 125 7.37 14.51 -24.34
C LEU A 125 8.69 15.24 -24.62
N LYS A 126 8.91 15.60 -25.86
CA LYS A 126 10.01 16.50 -26.21
C LYS A 126 9.65 17.85 -25.60
N LYS A 127 10.35 18.26 -24.52
CA LYS A 127 10.24 19.60 -23.97
C LYS A 127 10.50 20.60 -25.10
N LYS A 128 9.49 21.38 -25.50
CA LYS A 128 9.69 22.54 -26.37
C LYS A 128 10.63 23.51 -25.64
N ARG A 129 11.62 24.02 -26.32
CA ARG A 129 12.56 25.02 -25.78
C ARG A 129 12.15 26.40 -26.26
N GLY A 130 12.12 27.38 -25.35
CA GLY A 130 11.94 28.80 -25.68
C GLY A 130 13.14 29.37 -26.47
N SER A 131 13.02 30.60 -26.93
CA SER A 131 14.04 31.30 -27.71
C SER A 131 15.42 31.42 -27.04
N GLY A 132 15.53 31.21 -25.73
CA GLY A 132 16.77 31.17 -24.95
C GLY A 132 17.25 29.77 -24.53
N GLY A 133 16.68 28.69 -25.07
CA GLY A 133 17.06 27.32 -24.72
C GLY A 133 16.49 26.81 -23.38
N GLN A 134 15.75 27.63 -22.64
CA GLN A 134 15.03 27.25 -21.41
C GLN A 134 13.77 26.45 -21.76
N PRO A 135 13.39 25.44 -20.95
CA PRO A 135 12.13 24.73 -21.13
C PRO A 135 10.96 25.70 -20.87
N LEU A 136 9.98 25.76 -21.80
CA LEU A 136 8.73 26.49 -21.59
C LEU A 136 7.92 25.81 -20.47
N CYS A 137 7.37 26.60 -19.55
CA CYS A 137 6.46 26.15 -18.51
C CYS A 137 5.03 26.05 -19.05
N HIS A 138 4.27 25.10 -18.54
CA HIS A 138 2.85 24.94 -18.86
C HIS A 138 1.99 25.74 -17.88
N VAL A 139 0.80 26.16 -18.31
CA VAL A 139 -0.13 27.00 -17.54
C VAL A 139 -1.48 26.34 -17.46
N LEU A 140 -2.06 26.34 -16.26
CA LEU A 140 -3.43 25.91 -16.00
C LEU A 140 -4.21 27.04 -15.30
N PRO A 141 -5.53 27.19 -15.56
CA PRO A 141 -6.32 28.22 -14.90
C PRO A 141 -6.40 27.99 -13.39
N ARG A 142 -6.38 29.07 -12.61
CA ARG A 142 -6.52 29.06 -11.16
C ARG A 142 -7.80 29.75 -10.76
N SER A 143 -8.62 29.10 -9.93
CA SER A 143 -9.85 29.70 -9.42
C SER A 143 -9.57 30.87 -8.47
N ALA A 144 -10.31 31.95 -8.62
CA ALA A 144 -10.28 33.06 -7.68
C ALA A 144 -10.82 32.68 -6.28
N GLN A 145 -11.56 31.59 -6.17
CA GLN A 145 -12.04 31.05 -4.88
C GLN A 145 -10.90 30.68 -3.92
N PHE A 146 -9.70 30.40 -4.44
CA PHE A 146 -8.52 30.13 -3.64
C PHE A 146 -7.81 31.37 -3.10
N THR A 147 -8.40 32.56 -3.22
CA THR A 147 -7.83 33.82 -2.73
C THR A 147 -8.49 34.33 -1.44
N ASP A 148 -9.62 33.76 -1.02
CA ASP A 148 -10.35 34.14 0.19
C ASP A 148 -10.14 33.19 1.36
N SER A 149 -10.46 33.64 2.57
CA SER A 149 -10.06 33.10 3.87
C SER A 149 -10.45 31.63 4.22
N LYS A 150 -11.19 30.91 3.36
CA LYS A 150 -11.33 29.45 3.35
C LYS A 150 -11.03 28.94 1.95
N GLN A 151 -9.82 28.46 1.77
CA GLN A 151 -9.21 28.23 0.47
C GLN A 151 -9.36 26.79 -0.04
N TRP A 152 -10.18 25.94 0.60
CA TRP A 152 -10.33 24.54 0.24
C TRP A 152 -11.82 24.10 0.22
N VAL A 153 -12.09 23.04 -0.51
CA VAL A 153 -13.41 22.40 -0.60
C VAL A 153 -13.36 20.97 -0.06
N GLU A 154 -14.45 20.51 0.54
CA GLU A 154 -14.61 19.14 1.04
C GLU A 154 -14.89 18.15 -0.08
N ASN A 155 -15.67 18.58 -1.09
CA ASN A 155 -15.95 17.80 -2.30
C ASN A 155 -15.39 18.55 -3.51
N MET A 156 -14.43 17.93 -4.18
CA MET A 156 -13.72 18.54 -5.32
C MET A 156 -14.60 18.67 -6.57
N ASP A 157 -15.77 18.00 -6.63
CA ASP A 157 -16.75 18.24 -7.69
C ASP A 157 -17.30 19.69 -7.66
N ASN A 158 -17.16 20.36 -6.53
CA ASN A 158 -17.56 21.78 -6.38
C ASN A 158 -16.46 22.76 -6.82
N MET A 159 -15.33 22.26 -7.31
CA MET A 159 -14.24 23.12 -7.82
C MET A 159 -14.61 23.69 -9.20
N VAL A 160 -14.36 24.98 -9.40
CA VAL A 160 -14.59 25.63 -10.70
C VAL A 160 -13.67 25.07 -11.78
N HIS A 161 -12.43 24.77 -11.43
CA HIS A 161 -11.43 24.16 -12.31
C HIS A 161 -10.91 22.88 -11.68
N LEU A 162 -11.32 21.75 -12.23
CA LEU A 162 -10.90 20.42 -11.77
C LEU A 162 -9.74 19.92 -12.63
N HIS A 163 -8.52 20.26 -12.22
CA HIS A 163 -7.28 19.82 -12.85
C HIS A 163 -6.22 19.50 -11.81
N GLU A 164 -5.15 18.84 -12.20
CA GLU A 164 -4.13 18.27 -11.30
C GLU A 164 -3.58 19.31 -10.30
N ALA A 165 -3.22 20.51 -10.76
CA ALA A 165 -2.67 21.56 -9.90
C ALA A 165 -3.67 22.02 -8.82
N ALA A 166 -4.95 22.22 -9.19
CA ALA A 166 -5.98 22.63 -8.25
C ALA A 166 -6.34 21.53 -7.26
N ILE A 167 -6.41 20.27 -7.72
CA ILE A 167 -6.60 19.09 -6.86
C ILE A 167 -5.49 19.00 -5.83
N LEU A 168 -4.23 19.08 -6.28
CA LEU A 168 -3.07 18.99 -5.41
C LEU A 168 -3.05 20.11 -4.36
N ASP A 169 -3.38 21.35 -4.76
CA ASP A 169 -3.44 22.50 -3.85
C ASP A 169 -4.55 22.33 -2.80
N ASN A 170 -5.75 21.92 -3.22
CA ASN A 170 -6.84 21.63 -2.29
C ASN A 170 -6.46 20.57 -1.26
N LEU A 171 -5.86 19.47 -1.70
CA LEU A 171 -5.42 18.39 -0.82
C LEU A 171 -4.32 18.85 0.14
N ARG A 172 -3.35 19.64 -0.34
CA ARG A 172 -2.25 20.21 0.45
C ARG A 172 -2.77 21.13 1.55
N GLN A 173 -3.72 22.02 1.23
CA GLN A 173 -4.29 22.95 2.20
C GLN A 173 -5.10 22.20 3.27
N ARG A 174 -5.94 21.25 2.87
CA ARG A 174 -6.69 20.41 3.80
C ARG A 174 -5.78 19.59 4.71
N PHE A 175 -4.72 19.01 4.15
CA PHE A 175 -3.73 18.25 4.91
C PHE A 175 -3.01 19.12 5.95
N ALA A 176 -2.70 20.38 5.65
CA ALA A 176 -2.11 21.31 6.60
C ALA A 176 -3.01 21.60 7.81
N GLU A 177 -4.33 21.46 7.66
CA GLU A 177 -5.34 21.56 8.73
C GLU A 177 -5.72 20.19 9.33
N GLU A 178 -4.95 19.12 9.04
CA GLU A 178 -5.20 17.74 9.50
C GLU A 178 -6.51 17.12 8.96
N LEU A 179 -7.08 17.72 7.90
CA LEU A 179 -8.25 17.22 7.21
C LEU A 179 -7.83 16.22 6.13
N ILE A 180 -7.56 14.98 6.54
CA ILE A 180 -6.96 13.95 5.69
C ILE A 180 -7.92 13.32 4.68
N TYR A 181 -9.23 13.56 4.79
CA TYR A 181 -10.25 13.02 3.90
C TYR A 181 -10.85 14.09 3.01
N THR A 182 -10.97 13.82 1.71
CA THR A 182 -11.56 14.73 0.72
C THR A 182 -12.39 13.90 -0.25
N SER A 183 -13.61 14.34 -0.59
CA SER A 183 -14.48 13.65 -1.55
C SER A 183 -14.25 14.16 -2.97
N THR A 184 -14.49 13.30 -3.96
CA THR A 184 -14.71 13.63 -5.37
C THR A 184 -15.89 12.76 -5.83
N GLY A 185 -17.10 13.28 -5.77
CA GLY A 185 -18.30 12.50 -5.94
C GLY A 185 -18.32 11.26 -5.02
N PRO A 186 -18.45 10.05 -5.57
CA PRO A 186 -18.48 8.81 -4.78
C PRO A 186 -17.09 8.33 -4.32
N ILE A 187 -16.02 9.01 -4.74
CA ILE A 187 -14.66 8.61 -4.41
C ILE A 187 -14.20 9.39 -3.19
N LEU A 188 -13.65 8.68 -2.20
CA LEU A 188 -12.98 9.27 -1.04
C LEU A 188 -11.47 9.22 -1.22
N ILE A 189 -10.82 10.36 -1.19
CA ILE A 189 -9.36 10.48 -1.15
C ILE A 189 -8.94 10.55 0.31
N ALA A 190 -8.02 9.67 0.70
CA ALA A 190 -7.43 9.63 2.03
C ALA A 190 -5.92 9.84 1.93
N ILE A 191 -5.38 10.82 2.65
CA ILE A 191 -3.94 11.09 2.72
C ILE A 191 -3.43 10.58 4.06
N ASN A 192 -2.38 9.75 4.03
CA ASN A 192 -1.79 9.22 5.26
C ASN A 192 -1.09 10.34 6.04
N PRO A 193 -1.52 10.65 7.29
CA PRO A 193 -0.91 11.72 8.10
C PRO A 193 0.40 11.30 8.77
N TYR A 194 0.77 10.01 8.75
CA TYR A 194 1.90 9.42 9.48
C TYR A 194 1.93 9.76 10.98
N LYS A 195 0.77 10.04 11.56
CA LYS A 195 0.55 10.29 12.98
C LYS A 195 -0.86 9.88 13.39
N ASP A 196 -1.09 9.68 14.68
CA ASP A 196 -2.41 9.41 15.20
C ASP A 196 -3.24 10.69 15.26
N LEU A 197 -4.45 10.62 14.69
CA LEU A 197 -5.45 11.68 14.74
C LEU A 197 -6.72 11.17 15.44
N PRO A 198 -7.43 12.02 16.22
CA PRO A 198 -8.63 11.62 16.97
C PRO A 198 -9.87 11.45 16.07
N LEU A 199 -9.70 10.83 14.90
CA LEU A 199 -10.76 10.67 13.87
C LEU A 199 -11.55 9.37 13.98
N TYR A 200 -11.22 8.47 14.94
CA TYR A 200 -11.77 7.11 14.95
C TYR A 200 -12.39 6.72 16.28
N THR A 201 -13.02 7.69 16.95
CA THR A 201 -13.65 7.49 18.26
C THR A 201 -15.02 6.84 18.14
N ASP A 202 -15.48 6.15 19.21
CA ASP A 202 -16.84 5.58 19.29
C ASP A 202 -17.94 6.65 19.17
N ALA A 203 -17.65 7.90 19.58
CA ALA A 203 -18.57 9.03 19.40
C ALA A 203 -18.77 9.36 17.91
N LEU A 204 -17.69 9.40 17.12
CA LEU A 204 -17.75 9.61 15.68
C LEU A 204 -18.45 8.45 14.98
N ILE A 205 -18.22 7.20 15.39
CA ILE A 205 -18.96 6.04 14.83
C ILE A 205 -20.47 6.25 14.99
N LYS A 206 -20.93 6.63 16.20
CA LYS A 206 -22.35 6.90 16.45
C LYS A 206 -22.88 8.08 15.63
N GLN A 207 -22.08 9.13 15.48
CA GLN A 207 -22.44 10.32 14.71
C GLN A 207 -22.64 9.97 13.23
N TYR A 208 -21.70 9.22 12.61
CA TYR A 208 -21.83 8.81 11.21
C TYR A 208 -22.94 7.81 10.97
N HIS A 209 -23.21 6.93 11.92
CA HIS A 209 -24.32 5.97 11.83
C HIS A 209 -25.69 6.64 11.95
N ALA A 210 -25.84 7.61 12.87
CA ALA A 210 -27.10 8.36 13.05
C ALA A 210 -27.30 9.47 12.00
N GLY A 211 -26.22 9.96 11.38
CA GLY A 211 -26.22 11.05 10.43
C GLY A 211 -26.83 10.68 9.08
N ARG A 212 -27.18 11.69 8.29
CA ARG A 212 -27.58 11.50 6.89
C ARG A 212 -26.33 11.53 6.01
N PRO A 213 -26.19 10.61 5.02
CA PRO A 213 -25.12 10.69 4.03
C PRO A 213 -25.04 12.07 3.38
N GLY A 214 -23.84 12.57 3.14
CA GLY A 214 -23.59 13.87 2.54
C GLY A 214 -23.76 15.10 3.45
N MET A 215 -24.22 14.92 4.70
CA MET A 215 -24.36 16.03 5.68
C MET A 215 -23.18 16.12 6.66
N LEU A 216 -22.33 15.13 6.69
CA LEU A 216 -21.13 15.06 7.54
C LEU A 216 -19.88 15.21 6.69
N PRO A 217 -18.78 15.71 7.26
CA PRO A 217 -17.50 15.83 6.56
C PRO A 217 -17.06 14.52 5.91
N PRO A 218 -16.26 14.56 4.82
CA PRO A 218 -15.71 13.36 4.19
C PRO A 218 -14.95 12.50 5.21
N HIS A 219 -15.26 11.18 5.25
CA HIS A 219 -14.64 10.23 6.16
C HIS A 219 -14.77 8.80 5.63
N CYS A 220 -13.86 7.90 6.01
CA CYS A 220 -14.00 6.48 5.62
C CYS A 220 -15.26 5.82 6.22
N TYR A 221 -15.79 6.36 7.32
CA TYR A 221 -17.06 5.90 7.91
C TYR A 221 -18.25 6.25 7.04
N THR A 222 -18.22 7.38 6.31
CA THR A 222 -19.30 7.73 5.35
C THR A 222 -19.42 6.65 4.29
N VAL A 223 -18.30 6.27 3.68
CA VAL A 223 -18.29 5.24 2.63
C VAL A 223 -18.76 3.88 3.13
N ALA A 224 -18.35 3.50 4.35
CA ALA A 224 -18.79 2.25 4.98
C ALA A 224 -20.30 2.27 5.32
N GLU A 225 -20.82 3.41 5.80
CA GLU A 225 -22.23 3.58 6.12
C GLU A 225 -23.11 3.61 4.86
N GLU A 226 -22.68 4.30 3.81
CA GLU A 226 -23.36 4.31 2.51
C GLU A 226 -23.48 2.90 1.95
N ALA A 227 -22.37 2.15 1.92
CA ALA A 227 -22.41 0.75 1.49
C ALA A 227 -23.34 -0.11 2.36
N PHE A 228 -23.37 0.12 3.68
CA PHE A 228 -24.27 -0.59 4.57
C PHE A 228 -25.74 -0.25 4.28
N ARG A 229 -26.08 1.03 4.13
CA ARG A 229 -27.44 1.47 3.81
C ARG A 229 -27.91 0.99 2.44
N ASP A 230 -27.05 1.05 1.43
CA ASP A 230 -27.37 0.56 0.09
C ASP A 230 -27.61 -0.96 0.08
N MET A 231 -26.80 -1.71 0.82
CA MET A 231 -27.03 -3.14 0.98
C MET A 231 -28.40 -3.41 1.65
N VAL A 232 -28.78 -2.64 2.67
CA VAL A 232 -30.05 -2.78 3.40
C VAL A 232 -31.23 -2.38 2.53
N THR A 233 -31.13 -1.24 1.84
CA THR A 233 -32.24 -0.63 1.09
C THR A 233 -32.49 -1.33 -0.23
N HIS A 234 -31.42 -1.58 -0.99
CA HIS A 234 -31.51 -2.14 -2.34
C HIS A 234 -31.36 -3.66 -2.37
N HIS A 235 -31.06 -4.27 -1.23
CA HIS A 235 -30.85 -5.72 -1.12
C HIS A 235 -29.76 -6.26 -2.08
N THR A 236 -28.74 -5.46 -2.38
CA THR A 236 -27.60 -5.80 -3.23
C THR A 236 -26.31 -5.87 -2.43
N ASN A 237 -25.41 -6.76 -2.84
CA ASN A 237 -24.07 -6.80 -2.27
C ASN A 237 -23.30 -5.55 -2.64
N GLN A 238 -22.42 -5.11 -1.74
CA GLN A 238 -21.60 -3.92 -1.95
C GLN A 238 -20.12 -4.30 -1.97
N SER A 239 -19.31 -3.48 -2.64
CA SER A 239 -17.85 -3.66 -2.67
C SER A 239 -17.15 -2.32 -2.50
N LEU A 240 -16.25 -2.26 -1.52
CA LEU A 240 -15.39 -1.13 -1.24
C LEU A 240 -13.99 -1.46 -1.77
N ILE A 241 -13.50 -0.65 -2.69
CA ILE A 241 -12.19 -0.83 -3.33
C ILE A 241 -11.24 0.21 -2.77
N ILE A 242 -10.15 -0.24 -2.12
CA ILE A 242 -9.16 0.64 -1.51
C ILE A 242 -7.87 0.53 -2.31
N CYS A 243 -7.52 1.60 -3.04
CA CYS A 243 -6.35 1.68 -3.90
C CYS A 243 -5.35 2.70 -3.36
N GLY A 244 -4.10 2.58 -3.73
CA GLY A 244 -3.03 3.52 -3.39
C GLY A 244 -1.66 2.84 -3.36
N GLU A 245 -0.60 3.63 -3.35
CA GLU A 245 0.77 3.15 -3.26
C GLU A 245 1.07 2.49 -1.89
N SER A 246 2.24 1.85 -1.80
CA SER A 246 2.73 1.32 -0.53
C SER A 246 2.91 2.45 0.49
N GLY A 247 2.40 2.28 1.71
CA GLY A 247 2.44 3.33 2.75
C GLY A 247 1.29 4.35 2.69
N ALA A 248 0.39 4.31 1.70
CA ALA A 248 -0.74 5.24 1.58
C ALA A 248 -1.83 5.08 2.67
N GLY A 249 -1.76 4.05 3.52
CA GLY A 249 -2.73 3.82 4.59
C GLY A 249 -3.88 2.88 4.24
N LYS A 250 -3.82 2.13 3.12
CA LYS A 250 -4.88 1.20 2.68
C LYS A 250 -5.33 0.22 3.77
N THR A 251 -4.40 -0.51 4.35
CA THR A 251 -4.69 -1.51 5.38
C THR A 251 -5.23 -0.86 6.66
N VAL A 252 -4.78 0.34 7.01
CA VAL A 252 -5.32 1.10 8.15
C VAL A 252 -6.76 1.49 7.87
N THR A 253 -7.06 2.04 6.70
CA THR A 253 -8.42 2.40 6.27
C THR A 253 -9.34 1.17 6.27
N THR A 254 -8.89 0.03 5.73
CA THR A 254 -9.61 -1.26 5.79
C THR A 254 -9.96 -1.65 7.23
N LYS A 255 -8.99 -1.58 8.15
CA LYS A 255 -9.22 -1.88 9.58
C LYS A 255 -10.25 -0.93 10.20
N LYS A 256 -10.20 0.37 9.88
CA LYS A 256 -11.16 1.37 10.39
C LYS A 256 -12.58 1.15 9.85
N MET A 257 -12.73 0.82 8.57
CA MET A 257 -14.03 0.48 7.98
C MET A 257 -14.60 -0.82 8.57
N LEU A 258 -13.79 -1.86 8.75
CA LEU A 258 -14.20 -3.11 9.42
C LEU A 258 -14.63 -2.84 10.86
N HIS A 259 -13.86 -2.04 11.59
CA HIS A 259 -14.19 -1.65 12.96
C HIS A 259 -15.53 -0.89 13.01
N TYR A 260 -15.75 0.05 12.09
CA TYR A 260 -17.03 0.75 11.95
C TYR A 260 -18.20 -0.22 11.75
N LEU A 261 -18.12 -1.10 10.75
CA LEU A 261 -19.15 -2.10 10.48
C LEU A 261 -19.37 -3.03 11.67
N SER A 262 -18.30 -3.41 12.37
CA SER A 262 -18.39 -4.26 13.56
C SER A 262 -19.13 -3.59 14.72
N LYS A 263 -19.05 -2.27 14.85
CA LYS A 263 -19.73 -1.51 15.91
C LYS A 263 -21.18 -1.17 15.56
N THR A 264 -21.47 -0.94 14.28
CA THR A 264 -22.81 -0.50 13.84
C THR A 264 -23.75 -1.65 13.48
N ALA A 265 -23.21 -2.73 12.94
CA ALA A 265 -23.98 -3.88 12.46
C ALA A 265 -23.78 -5.16 13.29
N CYS A 266 -23.37 -5.05 14.55
CA CYS A 266 -23.17 -6.20 15.43
C CYS A 266 -24.32 -6.33 16.46
N SER A 267 -24.85 -7.54 16.62
CA SER A 267 -25.69 -7.86 17.79
C SER A 267 -24.80 -8.30 18.97
N ARG A 268 -25.33 -8.23 20.20
CA ARG A 268 -24.61 -8.74 21.39
C ARG A 268 -24.16 -10.19 21.25
N GLU A 269 -24.95 -11.01 20.55
CA GLU A 269 -24.67 -12.43 20.32
C GLU A 269 -23.51 -12.67 19.33
N ASN A 270 -23.19 -11.70 18.46
CA ASN A 270 -22.19 -11.85 17.39
C ASN A 270 -20.95 -10.96 17.57
N ALA A 271 -20.81 -10.30 18.72
CA ALA A 271 -19.65 -9.44 19.02
C ALA A 271 -18.32 -10.19 18.92
N GLU A 272 -18.31 -11.49 19.28
CA GLU A 272 -17.15 -12.35 19.21
C GLU A 272 -16.68 -12.60 17.77
N ILE A 273 -17.59 -12.77 16.81
CA ILE A 273 -17.24 -12.97 15.40
C ILE A 273 -16.53 -11.75 14.83
N ALA A 274 -17.05 -10.56 15.12
CA ALA A 274 -16.44 -9.31 14.67
C ALA A 274 -15.04 -9.13 15.29
N GLY A 275 -14.85 -9.53 16.55
CA GLY A 275 -13.54 -9.58 17.21
C GLY A 275 -12.56 -10.50 16.48
N ARG A 276 -12.96 -11.74 16.17
CA ARG A 276 -12.11 -12.71 15.46
C ARG A 276 -11.67 -12.25 14.08
N VAL A 277 -12.51 -11.48 13.36
CA VAL A 277 -12.13 -10.91 12.06
C VAL A 277 -11.00 -9.89 12.22
N LEU A 278 -11.09 -9.04 13.26
CA LEU A 278 -10.03 -8.07 13.56
C LEU A 278 -8.76 -8.78 14.08
N ASP A 279 -8.92 -9.81 14.92
CA ASP A 279 -7.81 -10.62 15.47
C ASP A 279 -7.06 -11.43 14.39
N SER A 280 -7.68 -11.69 13.23
CA SER A 280 -7.00 -12.35 12.11
C SER A 280 -5.91 -11.49 11.45
N ASN A 281 -5.99 -10.16 11.59
CA ASN A 281 -5.05 -9.25 10.91
C ASN A 281 -3.58 -9.43 11.36
N PRO A 282 -3.23 -9.52 12.65
CA PRO A 282 -1.83 -9.73 13.05
C PRO A 282 -1.21 -10.99 12.45
N ILE A 283 -1.99 -12.08 12.31
CA ILE A 283 -1.52 -13.32 11.68
C ILE A 283 -1.23 -13.09 10.20
N MET A 284 -2.19 -12.49 9.48
CA MET A 284 -2.04 -12.19 8.05
C MET A 284 -0.87 -11.22 7.79
N GLU A 285 -0.67 -10.24 8.66
CA GLU A 285 0.43 -9.27 8.56
C GLU A 285 1.79 -9.93 8.85
N ALA A 286 1.89 -10.78 9.87
CA ALA A 286 3.12 -11.49 10.16
C ALA A 286 3.62 -12.31 8.95
N PHE A 287 2.71 -13.05 8.28
CA PHE A 287 3.04 -13.94 7.18
C PHE A 287 2.98 -13.31 5.79
N GLY A 288 2.34 -12.16 5.64
CA GLY A 288 2.10 -11.55 4.32
C GLY A 288 2.67 -10.13 4.15
N ASN A 289 3.13 -9.49 5.22
CA ASN A 289 3.74 -8.17 5.14
C ASN A 289 5.26 -8.23 5.32
N ALA A 290 5.92 -7.21 4.82
CA ALA A 290 7.36 -7.05 4.92
C ALA A 290 7.75 -5.57 4.99
N LYS A 291 8.96 -5.30 5.52
CA LYS A 291 9.56 -3.98 5.38
C LYS A 291 10.05 -3.77 3.95
N THR A 292 9.64 -2.65 3.36
CA THR A 292 10.15 -2.11 2.09
C THR A 292 10.88 -0.80 2.32
N LEU A 293 11.55 -0.26 1.31
CA LEU A 293 12.21 1.05 1.39
C LEU A 293 11.21 2.18 1.73
N ARG A 294 9.95 2.05 1.33
CA ARG A 294 8.91 3.07 1.49
C ARG A 294 8.06 2.89 2.74
N ASN A 295 8.01 1.67 3.31
CA ASN A 295 7.10 1.36 4.41
C ASN A 295 7.62 0.18 5.23
N ASP A 296 7.70 0.34 6.54
CA ASP A 296 8.16 -0.70 7.46
C ASP A 296 7.15 -1.86 7.62
N ASN A 297 5.90 -1.68 7.21
CA ASN A 297 4.85 -2.71 7.26
C ASN A 297 4.02 -2.74 5.96
N SER A 298 4.66 -3.06 4.85
CA SER A 298 4.02 -3.14 3.53
C SER A 298 3.36 -4.49 3.31
N SER A 299 2.05 -4.50 2.97
CA SER A 299 1.35 -5.71 2.55
C SER A 299 1.90 -6.20 1.22
N ARG A 300 2.36 -7.47 1.19
CA ARG A 300 2.91 -8.12 -0.02
C ARG A 300 1.93 -9.14 -0.62
N PHE A 301 0.64 -8.94 -0.39
CA PHE A 301 -0.48 -9.69 -0.95
C PHE A 301 -1.73 -8.81 -0.97
N GLY A 302 -2.64 -9.08 -1.91
CA GLY A 302 -3.98 -8.50 -1.92
C GLY A 302 -4.93 -9.34 -1.07
N LYS A 303 -5.92 -8.71 -0.44
CA LYS A 303 -6.99 -9.40 0.29
C LYS A 303 -8.36 -8.80 -0.03
N PHE A 304 -9.33 -9.69 -0.19
CA PHE A 304 -10.74 -9.36 -0.25
C PHE A 304 -11.41 -9.90 1.00
N ILE A 305 -11.95 -9.01 1.82
CA ILE A 305 -12.64 -9.35 3.06
C ILE A 305 -14.13 -9.23 2.80
N MET A 306 -14.83 -10.34 2.78
CA MET A 306 -16.27 -10.43 2.61
C MET A 306 -16.93 -10.47 3.98
N VAL A 307 -17.51 -9.38 4.44
CA VAL A 307 -18.30 -9.31 5.69
C VAL A 307 -19.73 -9.77 5.37
N GLN A 308 -20.19 -10.84 6.01
CA GLN A 308 -21.43 -11.51 5.72
C GLN A 308 -22.55 -11.09 6.68
N PHE A 309 -23.72 -10.75 6.13
CA PHE A 309 -24.87 -10.25 6.89
C PHE A 309 -26.05 -11.21 6.81
N GLY A 310 -26.74 -11.39 7.95
CA GLY A 310 -27.96 -12.17 8.05
C GLY A 310 -29.23 -11.37 7.66
N ARG A 311 -30.40 -12.00 7.81
CA ARG A 311 -31.70 -11.40 7.47
C ARG A 311 -32.01 -10.11 8.24
N LYS A 312 -31.51 -9.94 9.47
CA LYS A 312 -31.68 -8.74 10.30
C LYS A 312 -30.56 -7.72 10.11
N HIS A 313 -29.77 -7.86 9.06
CA HIS A 313 -28.62 -6.99 8.71
C HIS A 313 -27.50 -6.95 9.76
N PHE A 314 -27.46 -7.91 10.68
CA PHE A 314 -26.33 -8.08 11.59
C PHE A 314 -25.24 -8.94 10.95
N ILE A 315 -23.99 -8.66 11.29
CA ILE A 315 -22.83 -9.46 10.88
C ILE A 315 -22.99 -10.89 11.43
N ARG A 316 -22.84 -11.88 10.57
CA ARG A 316 -22.93 -13.31 10.90
C ARG A 316 -21.61 -14.04 10.71
N GLY A 317 -20.71 -13.47 9.93
CA GLY A 317 -19.41 -14.02 9.64
C GLY A 317 -18.58 -13.12 8.75
N ALA A 318 -17.37 -13.56 8.46
CA ALA A 318 -16.55 -12.99 7.43
C ALA A 318 -15.69 -14.06 6.74
N ARG A 319 -15.34 -13.80 5.49
CA ARG A 319 -14.46 -14.65 4.70
C ARG A 319 -13.37 -13.80 4.07
N VAL A 320 -12.13 -14.25 4.19
CA VAL A 320 -10.97 -13.62 3.56
C VAL A 320 -10.52 -14.46 2.37
N THR A 321 -10.31 -13.80 1.23
CA THR A 321 -9.66 -14.38 0.06
C THR A 321 -8.37 -13.62 -0.20
N ASN A 322 -7.26 -14.33 -0.30
CA ASN A 322 -5.96 -13.74 -0.59
C ASN A 322 -5.63 -13.83 -2.08
N TYR A 323 -4.93 -12.82 -2.59
CA TYR A 323 -4.47 -12.73 -3.98
C TYR A 323 -2.97 -12.40 -4.00
N LEU A 324 -2.26 -12.98 -4.97
CA LEU A 324 -0.94 -12.53 -5.44
C LEU A 324 0.10 -12.32 -4.31
N LEU A 325 0.30 -13.30 -3.43
CA LEU A 325 1.41 -13.24 -2.46
C LEU A 325 2.75 -13.17 -3.22
N GLU A 326 3.56 -12.16 -2.93
CA GLU A 326 4.90 -11.96 -3.50
C GLU A 326 5.88 -13.04 -2.99
N LYS A 327 5.78 -14.27 -3.55
CA LYS A 327 6.58 -15.42 -3.11
C LYS A 327 8.07 -15.26 -3.42
N SER A 328 8.43 -14.45 -4.42
CA SER A 328 9.82 -14.11 -4.76
C SER A 328 10.58 -13.49 -3.60
N ARG A 329 9.90 -12.70 -2.75
CA ARG A 329 10.48 -12.08 -1.56
C ARG A 329 11.03 -13.09 -0.55
N LEU A 330 10.48 -14.30 -0.53
CA LEU A 330 10.95 -15.36 0.36
C LEU A 330 12.44 -15.67 0.13
N VAL A 331 12.84 -15.75 -1.13
CA VAL A 331 14.16 -16.23 -1.55
C VAL A 331 15.13 -15.11 -1.91
N ARG A 332 14.62 -13.90 -2.17
CA ARG A 332 15.43 -12.74 -2.52
C ARG A 332 14.81 -11.44 -2.01
N GLN A 333 15.59 -10.60 -1.35
CA GLN A 333 15.15 -9.28 -0.88
C GLN A 333 16.07 -8.20 -1.46
N PRO A 334 15.51 -7.05 -1.91
CA PRO A 334 16.30 -5.87 -2.25
C PRO A 334 17.09 -5.36 -1.04
N LYS A 335 18.15 -4.61 -1.30
CA LYS A 335 18.98 -3.99 -0.25
C LYS A 335 18.13 -3.12 0.68
N ASN A 336 18.34 -3.23 1.99
CA ASN A 336 17.60 -2.52 3.05
C ASN A 336 16.11 -2.86 3.16
N GLU A 337 15.63 -3.90 2.50
CA GLU A 337 14.30 -4.47 2.71
C GLU A 337 14.38 -5.75 3.55
N ARG A 338 13.26 -6.24 4.05
CA ARG A 338 13.19 -7.50 4.81
C ARG A 338 12.39 -8.56 4.06
N ASN A 339 12.60 -9.79 4.42
CA ASN A 339 11.68 -10.89 4.15
C ASN A 339 10.38 -10.68 4.95
N PHE A 340 9.42 -11.59 4.88
CA PHE A 340 8.19 -11.54 5.66
C PHE A 340 8.47 -11.41 7.16
N HIS A 341 7.69 -10.59 7.86
CA HIS A 341 7.92 -10.26 9.27
C HIS A 341 8.02 -11.47 10.16
N VAL A 342 7.19 -12.50 9.93
CA VAL A 342 7.13 -13.71 10.76
C VAL A 342 8.48 -14.40 10.92
N MET A 343 9.40 -14.28 9.96
CA MET A 343 10.72 -14.89 10.06
C MET A 343 11.56 -14.23 11.15
N TYR A 344 11.52 -12.91 11.21
CA TYR A 344 12.24 -12.12 12.22
C TYR A 344 11.55 -12.22 13.58
N GLN A 345 10.21 -12.22 13.59
CA GLN A 345 9.40 -12.41 14.79
C GLN A 345 9.67 -13.76 15.44
N LEU A 346 9.72 -14.85 14.65
CA LEU A 346 10.08 -16.18 15.14
C LEU A 346 11.49 -16.19 15.75
N MET A 347 12.45 -15.58 15.07
CA MET A 347 13.83 -15.52 15.54
C MET A 347 13.98 -14.70 16.82
N ALA A 348 13.23 -13.60 16.98
CA ALA A 348 13.31 -12.75 18.17
C ALA A 348 12.53 -13.32 19.36
N GLY A 349 11.28 -13.78 19.11
CA GLY A 349 10.31 -14.07 20.14
C GLY A 349 10.20 -15.54 20.57
N ALA A 350 10.86 -16.49 19.87
CA ALA A 350 10.78 -17.90 20.23
C ALA A 350 11.37 -18.18 21.62
N SER A 351 10.65 -18.93 22.44
CA SER A 351 11.11 -19.39 23.75
C SER A 351 12.30 -20.38 23.63
N SER A 352 13.01 -20.64 24.72
CA SER A 352 14.10 -21.61 24.73
C SER A 352 13.64 -23.03 24.36
N GLU A 353 12.39 -23.38 24.66
CA GLU A 353 11.79 -24.64 24.28
C GLU A 353 11.48 -24.68 22.78
N GLU A 354 10.86 -23.64 22.25
CA GLU A 354 10.57 -23.48 20.83
C GLU A 354 11.86 -23.44 19.99
N ARG A 355 12.92 -22.78 20.47
CA ARG A 355 14.22 -22.79 19.80
C ARG A 355 14.78 -24.19 19.62
N ARG A 356 14.72 -25.00 20.67
CA ARG A 356 15.15 -26.42 20.58
C ARG A 356 14.25 -27.21 19.63
N ALA A 357 12.93 -27.07 19.76
CA ALA A 357 11.94 -27.80 18.95
C ALA A 357 11.98 -27.43 17.45
N PHE A 358 12.37 -26.22 17.13
CA PHE A 358 12.43 -25.70 15.75
C PHE A 358 13.87 -25.56 15.22
N SER A 359 14.87 -26.06 15.95
CA SER A 359 16.29 -25.99 15.57
C SER A 359 16.76 -24.54 15.29
N LEU A 360 16.25 -23.55 16.04
CA LEU A 360 16.60 -22.15 15.84
C LEU A 360 17.91 -21.81 16.57
N PRO A 361 18.79 -21.02 15.95
CA PRO A 361 19.99 -20.49 16.61
C PRO A 361 19.61 -19.48 17.72
N PRO A 362 20.57 -19.05 18.56
CA PRO A 362 20.35 -17.96 19.50
C PRO A 362 19.80 -16.70 18.85
N ALA A 363 19.06 -15.88 19.61
CA ALA A 363 18.33 -14.71 19.08
C ALA A 363 19.24 -13.62 18.50
N ASP A 364 20.49 -13.56 18.92
CA ASP A 364 21.52 -12.65 18.40
C ASP A 364 22.10 -13.09 17.05
N ARG A 365 21.86 -14.34 16.65
CA ARG A 365 22.33 -14.94 15.39
C ARG A 365 21.24 -15.00 14.31
N MET A 366 20.40 -13.96 14.20
CA MET A 366 19.36 -13.88 13.14
C MET A 366 19.95 -13.95 11.74
N ASP A 367 21.15 -13.46 11.54
CA ASP A 367 21.91 -13.45 10.29
C ASP A 367 22.39 -14.82 9.81
N SER A 368 22.20 -15.87 10.60
CA SER A 368 22.62 -17.24 10.24
C SER A 368 21.78 -17.90 9.15
N PHE A 369 20.62 -17.35 8.80
CA PHE A 369 19.76 -17.86 7.74
C PHE A 369 19.89 -17.05 6.45
N TYR A 370 20.18 -17.74 5.35
CA TYR A 370 20.37 -17.12 4.03
C TYR A 370 19.15 -16.31 3.58
N TYR A 371 17.92 -16.79 3.84
CA TYR A 371 16.72 -16.06 3.45
C TYR A 371 16.42 -14.83 4.33
N ILE A 372 17.19 -14.56 5.37
CA ILE A 372 17.03 -13.39 6.25
C ILE A 372 18.15 -12.35 6.03
N ASN A 373 19.37 -12.80 5.69
CA ASN A 373 20.58 -11.96 5.76
C ASN A 373 20.97 -11.23 4.47
N GLN A 374 20.29 -11.50 3.34
CA GLN A 374 20.72 -11.05 2.00
C GLN A 374 20.71 -9.53 1.82
N SER A 375 19.76 -8.84 2.48
CA SER A 375 19.53 -7.40 2.26
C SER A 375 20.37 -6.48 3.15
N GLY A 376 21.02 -7.02 4.19
CA GLY A 376 21.69 -6.25 5.22
C GLY A 376 20.75 -5.60 6.26
N CYS A 377 19.43 -5.81 6.15
CA CYS A 377 18.42 -5.25 7.06
C CYS A 377 17.77 -6.34 7.90
N VAL A 378 18.42 -6.74 9.00
CA VAL A 378 17.89 -7.76 9.92
C VAL A 378 17.01 -7.15 11.01
N ARG A 379 17.29 -5.92 11.44
CA ARG A 379 16.54 -5.20 12.47
C ARG A 379 15.97 -3.88 11.93
N VAL A 380 14.83 -3.46 12.45
CA VAL A 380 14.17 -2.19 12.12
C VAL A 380 13.96 -1.40 13.41
N THR A 381 14.36 -0.13 13.45
CA THR A 381 14.42 0.68 14.66
C THR A 381 13.08 0.81 15.38
N ASN A 382 11.98 0.88 14.61
CA ASN A 382 10.63 1.12 15.16
C ASN A 382 9.77 -0.16 15.20
N VAL A 383 10.36 -1.34 15.02
CA VAL A 383 9.66 -2.64 15.03
C VAL A 383 10.26 -3.53 16.10
N ASP A 384 9.45 -3.88 17.09
CA ASP A 384 9.78 -4.83 18.13
C ASP A 384 9.29 -6.23 17.73
N ASP A 385 10.16 -7.01 17.07
CA ASP A 385 9.82 -8.33 16.54
C ASP A 385 9.43 -9.33 17.65
N GLU A 386 9.94 -9.21 18.87
CA GLU A 386 9.58 -10.06 20.02
C GLU A 386 8.14 -9.78 20.47
N LYS A 387 7.79 -8.50 20.61
CA LYS A 387 6.44 -8.07 20.95
C LYS A 387 5.44 -8.48 19.87
N GLU A 388 5.79 -8.27 18.61
CA GLU A 388 4.94 -8.66 17.47
C GLU A 388 4.75 -10.19 17.39
N TYR A 389 5.77 -10.99 17.74
CA TYR A 389 5.62 -12.43 17.88
C TYR A 389 4.56 -12.80 18.94
N ALA A 390 4.63 -12.16 20.11
CA ALA A 390 3.66 -12.40 21.17
C ALA A 390 2.23 -12.00 20.77
N ILE A 391 2.08 -10.87 20.05
CA ILE A 391 0.79 -10.41 19.50
C ILE A 391 0.26 -11.42 18.48
N MET A 392 1.08 -11.89 17.57
CA MET A 392 0.70 -12.90 16.58
C MET A 392 0.26 -14.22 17.27
N ARG A 393 1.01 -14.71 18.26
CA ARG A 393 0.66 -15.93 19.01
C ARG A 393 -0.68 -15.77 19.73
N LYS A 394 -0.90 -14.63 20.38
CA LYS A 394 -2.19 -14.30 21.03
C LYS A 394 -3.33 -14.25 20.02
N ALA A 395 -3.09 -13.70 18.83
CA ALA A 395 -4.07 -13.67 17.75
C ALA A 395 -4.41 -15.08 17.26
N MET A 396 -3.42 -15.99 17.16
CA MET A 396 -3.65 -17.40 16.82
C MET A 396 -4.52 -18.08 17.88
N ASP A 397 -4.30 -17.80 19.18
CA ASP A 397 -5.17 -18.30 20.27
C ASP A 397 -6.60 -17.74 20.11
N GLY A 398 -6.75 -16.44 19.82
CA GLY A 398 -8.05 -15.76 19.64
C GLY A 398 -8.90 -16.32 18.49
N VAL A 399 -8.27 -16.78 17.41
CA VAL A 399 -8.98 -17.46 16.31
C VAL A 399 -9.16 -18.98 16.55
N GLY A 400 -8.83 -19.47 17.73
CA GLY A 400 -9.03 -20.86 18.14
C GLY A 400 -8.05 -21.85 17.49
N MET A 401 -6.82 -21.44 17.15
CA MET A 401 -5.76 -22.35 16.71
C MET A 401 -5.15 -23.05 17.93
N GLU A 402 -5.17 -24.38 17.92
CA GLU A 402 -4.51 -25.17 18.96
C GLU A 402 -2.99 -25.00 18.94
N ARG A 403 -2.33 -25.16 20.09
CA ARG A 403 -0.85 -25.06 20.17
C ARG A 403 -0.13 -26.00 19.23
N ALA A 404 -0.66 -27.19 19.01
CA ALA A 404 -0.11 -28.18 18.07
C ALA A 404 -0.15 -27.66 16.63
N GLU A 405 -1.26 -27.02 16.22
CA GLU A 405 -1.39 -26.39 14.89
C GLU A 405 -0.40 -25.24 14.74
N GLN A 406 -0.33 -24.34 15.73
CA GLN A 406 0.60 -23.21 15.74
C GLN A 406 2.06 -23.67 15.64
N ASN A 407 2.43 -24.68 16.44
CA ASN A 407 3.80 -25.21 16.43
C ASN A 407 4.13 -25.91 15.10
N THR A 408 3.14 -26.55 14.47
CA THR A 408 3.33 -27.14 13.12
C THR A 408 3.63 -26.06 12.08
N VAL A 409 2.93 -24.92 12.11
CA VAL A 409 3.18 -23.79 11.22
C VAL A 409 4.58 -23.22 11.44
N LEU A 410 4.97 -22.97 12.69
CA LEU A 410 6.27 -22.37 13.03
C LEU A 410 7.43 -23.35 12.76
N ARG A 411 7.22 -24.65 12.99
CA ARG A 411 8.18 -25.70 12.61
C ARG A 411 8.39 -25.73 11.10
N THR A 412 7.31 -25.66 10.32
CA THR A 412 7.38 -25.61 8.85
C THR A 412 8.12 -24.35 8.37
N LEU A 413 7.86 -23.20 9.00
CA LEU A 413 8.56 -21.94 8.70
C LEU A 413 10.06 -22.07 8.98
N SER A 414 10.45 -22.65 10.11
CA SER A 414 11.85 -22.94 10.42
C SER A 414 12.46 -23.90 9.41
N GLY A 415 11.73 -24.94 9.00
CA GLY A 415 12.17 -25.85 7.94
C GLY A 415 12.45 -25.15 6.62
N VAL A 416 11.64 -24.13 6.26
CA VAL A 416 11.89 -23.27 5.08
C VAL A 416 13.17 -22.44 5.27
N LEU A 417 13.44 -21.91 6.45
CA LEU A 417 14.68 -21.17 6.74
C LEU A 417 15.92 -22.06 6.61
N HIS A 418 15.86 -23.26 7.17
CA HIS A 418 16.95 -24.25 7.04
C HIS A 418 17.12 -24.74 5.60
N LEU A 419 16.04 -24.87 4.83
CA LEU A 419 16.09 -25.21 3.41
C LEU A 419 16.91 -24.14 2.64
N GLY A 420 16.73 -22.84 2.97
CA GLY A 420 17.50 -21.76 2.38
C GLY A 420 19.02 -21.86 2.61
N ASN A 421 19.44 -22.49 3.69
CA ASN A 421 20.85 -22.68 4.01
C ASN A 421 21.51 -23.86 3.26
N LEU A 422 20.72 -24.65 2.52
CA LEU A 422 21.30 -25.69 1.66
C LEU A 422 22.04 -25.04 0.49
N SER A 423 23.31 -25.37 0.37
CA SER A 423 24.17 -24.91 -0.72
C SER A 423 24.75 -26.10 -1.51
N PHE A 424 25.03 -25.88 -2.76
CA PHE A 424 25.52 -26.89 -3.67
C PHE A 424 26.88 -26.48 -4.29
N ARG A 425 27.67 -27.46 -4.72
CA ARG A 425 28.79 -27.27 -5.61
C ARG A 425 28.65 -28.19 -6.81
N ASN A 426 29.31 -27.87 -7.91
CA ASN A 426 29.48 -28.83 -8.99
C ASN A 426 30.60 -29.82 -8.65
N ASP A 427 30.41 -31.09 -9.00
CA ASP A 427 31.49 -32.09 -9.05
C ASP A 427 32.26 -32.00 -10.37
N GLY A 428 33.13 -33.00 -10.64
CA GLY A 428 33.92 -33.05 -11.87
C GLY A 428 33.12 -33.21 -13.17
N ASP A 429 31.86 -33.65 -13.08
CA ASP A 429 30.93 -33.86 -14.19
C ASP A 429 29.82 -32.79 -14.25
N ASP A 430 30.03 -31.66 -13.58
CA ASP A 430 29.04 -30.56 -13.43
C ASP A 430 27.72 -30.96 -12.74
N HIS A 431 27.74 -32.01 -11.92
CA HIS A 431 26.55 -32.41 -11.15
C HIS A 431 26.55 -31.73 -9.77
N ALA A 432 25.34 -31.27 -9.35
CA ALA A 432 25.17 -30.64 -8.06
C ALA A 432 25.31 -31.63 -6.89
N VAL A 433 26.27 -31.34 -6.01
CA VAL A 433 26.46 -32.06 -4.76
C VAL A 433 26.20 -31.11 -3.58
N ALA A 434 25.40 -31.56 -2.61
CA ALA A 434 25.11 -30.76 -1.41
C ALA A 434 26.40 -30.56 -0.58
N LEU A 435 26.67 -29.30 -0.21
CA LEU A 435 27.80 -28.92 0.66
C LEU A 435 27.43 -28.92 2.14
N SER A 436 26.13 -28.72 2.46
CA SER A 436 25.61 -28.65 3.81
C SER A 436 24.69 -29.85 4.09
N HIS A 437 24.61 -30.26 5.38
CA HIS A 437 23.74 -31.35 5.76
C HIS A 437 22.25 -30.90 5.74
N PRO A 438 21.36 -31.61 5.03
CA PRO A 438 19.95 -31.26 4.94
C PRO A 438 19.13 -31.73 6.16
N VAL A 439 19.77 -32.28 7.21
CA VAL A 439 19.12 -33.01 8.30
C VAL A 439 18.09 -32.14 9.04
N GLU A 440 18.44 -30.90 9.38
CA GLU A 440 17.53 -30.00 10.08
C GLU A 440 16.33 -29.66 9.19
N ALA A 441 16.56 -29.28 7.92
CA ALA A 441 15.49 -28.99 6.98
C ALA A 441 14.57 -30.20 6.78
N ALA A 442 15.14 -31.38 6.56
CA ALA A 442 14.41 -32.61 6.33
C ALA A 442 13.58 -33.02 7.58
N THR A 443 14.17 -32.97 8.77
CA THR A 443 13.50 -33.28 10.04
C THR A 443 12.32 -32.34 10.30
N LEU A 444 12.52 -31.03 10.09
CA LEU A 444 11.49 -30.01 10.32
C LEU A 444 10.36 -30.10 9.29
N LEU A 445 10.67 -30.46 8.06
CA LEU A 445 9.68 -30.65 6.98
C LEU A 445 9.04 -32.06 6.99
N GLY A 446 9.59 -32.99 7.78
CA GLY A 446 9.07 -34.36 7.90
C GLY A 446 9.33 -35.23 6.67
N VAL A 447 10.49 -35.08 6.03
CA VAL A 447 10.93 -35.84 4.85
C VAL A 447 12.27 -36.51 5.11
N ASP A 448 12.63 -37.50 4.30
CA ASP A 448 13.98 -38.09 4.33
C ASP A 448 15.02 -37.12 3.76
N ALA A 449 16.20 -37.06 4.38
CA ALA A 449 17.25 -36.14 4.01
C ALA A 449 17.89 -36.45 2.64
N GLY A 450 18.03 -37.76 2.33
CA GLY A 450 18.52 -38.19 1.04
C GLY A 450 17.54 -37.93 -0.10
N ASP A 451 16.26 -38.21 0.16
CA ASP A 451 15.18 -37.90 -0.80
C ASP A 451 15.07 -36.38 -1.06
N LEU A 452 15.24 -35.56 -0.03
CA LEU A 452 15.25 -34.10 -0.18
C LEU A 452 16.39 -33.65 -1.10
N VAL A 453 17.63 -34.12 -0.87
CA VAL A 453 18.78 -33.77 -1.72
C VAL A 453 18.56 -34.29 -3.13
N ALA A 454 18.14 -35.54 -3.30
CA ALA A 454 17.88 -36.13 -4.61
C ALA A 454 16.82 -35.35 -5.40
N ALA A 455 15.73 -34.91 -4.73
CA ALA A 455 14.68 -34.09 -5.35
C ALA A 455 15.19 -32.72 -5.80
N LEU A 456 16.18 -32.14 -5.11
CA LEU A 456 16.75 -30.83 -5.43
C LEU A 456 17.86 -30.91 -6.48
N SER A 457 18.62 -32.00 -6.52
CA SER A 457 19.81 -32.17 -7.39
C SER A 457 19.53 -32.97 -8.66
N THR A 458 18.30 -33.50 -8.85
CA THR A 458 17.96 -34.27 -10.03
C THR A 458 16.63 -33.84 -10.64
N LYS A 459 16.51 -34.01 -11.98
CA LYS A 459 15.29 -33.81 -12.73
C LYS A 459 14.78 -35.15 -13.27
N LYS A 460 13.51 -35.48 -13.04
CA LYS A 460 12.85 -36.64 -13.61
C LYS A 460 12.04 -36.25 -14.85
N ILE A 461 12.32 -36.89 -15.98
CA ILE A 461 11.62 -36.68 -17.25
C ILE A 461 10.92 -37.99 -17.61
N THR A 462 9.61 -37.94 -17.81
CA THR A 462 8.86 -39.09 -18.31
C THR A 462 8.81 -39.03 -19.84
N THR A 463 9.36 -40.02 -20.49
CA THR A 463 9.36 -40.15 -21.95
C THR A 463 7.97 -40.59 -22.45
N PRO A 464 7.63 -40.43 -23.76
CA PRO A 464 6.35 -40.85 -24.31
C PRO A 464 6.03 -42.34 -24.10
N ASP A 465 7.05 -43.20 -24.05
CA ASP A 465 6.98 -44.62 -23.71
C ASP A 465 6.87 -44.93 -22.21
N ARG A 466 6.62 -43.87 -21.38
CA ARG A 466 6.44 -43.91 -19.90
C ARG A 466 7.69 -44.32 -19.11
N LYS A 467 8.88 -44.31 -19.72
CA LYS A 467 10.11 -44.48 -18.96
C LYS A 467 10.48 -43.21 -18.23
N VAL A 468 10.92 -43.34 -16.99
CA VAL A 468 11.40 -42.21 -16.17
C VAL A 468 12.92 -42.18 -16.30
N ILE A 469 13.42 -41.09 -16.89
CA ILE A 469 14.86 -40.77 -16.95
C ILE A 469 15.16 -39.77 -15.86
N THR A 470 16.15 -40.07 -15.00
CA THR A 470 16.63 -39.13 -13.98
C THR A 470 17.94 -38.51 -14.48
N THR A 471 17.94 -37.19 -14.59
CA THR A 471 19.10 -36.41 -15.04
C THR A 471 19.59 -35.56 -13.88
N PRO A 472 20.88 -35.53 -13.56
CA PRO A 472 21.42 -34.64 -12.55
C PRO A 472 21.30 -33.17 -12.99
N LEU A 473 21.22 -32.28 -12.02
CA LEU A 473 21.22 -30.85 -12.22
C LEU A 473 22.61 -30.28 -11.88
N ASP A 474 22.94 -29.15 -12.45
CA ASP A 474 24.07 -28.33 -12.00
C ASP A 474 23.73 -27.54 -10.73
N LYS A 475 24.73 -26.92 -10.11
CA LYS A 475 24.60 -26.09 -8.90
C LYS A 475 23.49 -25.06 -9.01
N GLU A 476 23.47 -24.27 -10.09
CA GLU A 476 22.52 -23.15 -10.27
C GLU A 476 21.07 -23.65 -10.36
N LYS A 477 20.87 -24.76 -11.08
CA LYS A 477 19.54 -25.39 -11.19
C LYS A 477 19.11 -26.05 -9.87
N ALA A 478 20.05 -26.64 -9.11
CA ALA A 478 19.75 -27.20 -7.79
C ALA A 478 19.35 -26.10 -6.78
N GLU A 479 20.07 -24.98 -6.75
CA GLU A 479 19.72 -23.81 -5.94
C GLU A 479 18.37 -23.22 -6.36
N SER A 480 18.09 -23.13 -7.66
CA SER A 480 16.78 -22.71 -8.18
C SER A 480 15.66 -23.68 -7.79
N SER A 481 15.91 -24.99 -7.78
CA SER A 481 14.95 -26.00 -7.32
C SER A 481 14.67 -25.87 -5.83
N ARG A 482 15.70 -25.63 -4.99
CA ARG A 482 15.58 -25.32 -3.56
C ARG A 482 14.68 -24.10 -3.35
N ASP A 483 14.94 -23.00 -4.04
CA ASP A 483 14.16 -21.76 -3.93
C ASP A 483 12.73 -21.94 -4.43
N ALA A 484 12.52 -22.72 -5.49
CA ALA A 484 11.18 -23.07 -5.96
C ALA A 484 10.39 -23.88 -4.93
N LEU A 485 11.02 -24.89 -4.30
CA LEU A 485 10.42 -25.70 -3.24
C LEU A 485 10.04 -24.83 -2.03
N ALA A 486 10.96 -23.96 -1.58
CA ALA A 486 10.71 -23.02 -0.48
C ALA A 486 9.49 -22.12 -0.77
N LYS A 487 9.40 -21.53 -1.97
CA LYS A 487 8.26 -20.71 -2.40
C LYS A 487 6.95 -21.48 -2.41
N VAL A 488 6.96 -22.74 -2.84
CA VAL A 488 5.76 -23.60 -2.85
C VAL A 488 5.30 -23.94 -1.43
N ILE A 489 6.22 -24.33 -0.54
CA ILE A 489 5.90 -24.65 0.86
C ILE A 489 5.30 -23.42 1.55
N TYR A 490 5.96 -22.27 1.44
CA TYR A 490 5.49 -21.02 2.06
C TYR A 490 4.12 -20.58 1.53
N GLY A 491 3.93 -20.61 0.23
CA GLY A 491 2.65 -20.26 -0.39
C GLY A 491 1.51 -21.20 0.03
N ARG A 492 1.77 -22.51 0.15
CA ARG A 492 0.77 -23.48 0.65
C ARG A 492 0.48 -23.27 2.13
N MET A 493 1.49 -22.99 2.94
CA MET A 493 1.34 -22.68 4.37
C MET A 493 0.50 -21.41 4.56
N PHE A 494 0.77 -20.34 3.82
CA PHE A 494 -0.02 -19.11 3.84
C PHE A 494 -1.48 -19.34 3.44
N ASN A 495 -1.72 -20.09 2.36
CA ASN A 495 -3.08 -20.45 1.94
C ASN A 495 -3.80 -21.33 2.98
N TRP A 496 -3.09 -22.21 3.66
CA TRP A 496 -3.65 -23.02 4.74
C TRP A 496 -4.06 -22.13 5.93
N LEU A 497 -3.20 -21.16 6.32
CA LEU A 497 -3.52 -20.18 7.35
C LEU A 497 -4.80 -19.42 7.01
N VAL A 498 -4.93 -18.89 5.79
CA VAL A 498 -6.15 -18.19 5.35
C VAL A 498 -7.39 -19.09 5.45
N LYS A 499 -7.29 -20.35 5.02
CA LYS A 499 -8.40 -21.33 5.16
C LYS A 499 -8.74 -21.59 6.63
N ARG A 500 -7.73 -21.69 7.50
CA ARG A 500 -7.91 -21.92 8.93
C ARG A 500 -8.59 -20.73 9.61
N LEU A 501 -8.20 -19.50 9.24
CA LEU A 501 -8.84 -18.27 9.68
C LEU A 501 -10.31 -18.22 9.25
N ASN A 502 -10.60 -18.52 7.99
CA ASN A 502 -11.97 -18.57 7.48
C ASN A 502 -12.84 -19.55 8.25
N LYS A 503 -12.31 -20.73 8.60
CA LYS A 503 -13.03 -21.71 9.41
C LYS A 503 -13.50 -21.16 10.77
N SER A 504 -12.80 -20.16 11.33
CA SER A 504 -13.15 -19.54 12.62
C SER A 504 -14.13 -18.37 12.49
N THR A 505 -14.27 -17.81 11.29
CA THR A 505 -15.03 -16.56 11.06
C THR A 505 -16.18 -16.73 10.08
N GLU A 506 -16.16 -17.71 9.19
CA GLU A 506 -17.20 -17.91 8.17
C GLU A 506 -18.47 -18.50 8.78
N CYS A 507 -19.63 -18.01 8.37
CA CYS A 507 -20.91 -18.59 8.73
C CYS A 507 -21.42 -19.56 7.66
N ASP A 508 -22.36 -20.43 8.02
CA ASP A 508 -23.00 -21.35 7.09
C ASP A 508 -23.66 -20.58 5.93
N SER A 509 -23.48 -21.08 4.72
CA SER A 509 -23.94 -20.45 3.48
C SER A 509 -25.45 -20.19 3.41
N GLY A 510 -26.26 -20.96 4.18
CA GLY A 510 -27.71 -20.76 4.30
C GLY A 510 -28.12 -19.57 5.17
N VAL A 511 -27.24 -19.07 6.02
CA VAL A 511 -27.52 -18.01 7.00
C VAL A 511 -27.21 -16.62 6.42
N SER A 512 -26.18 -16.50 5.61
CA SER A 512 -25.80 -15.24 4.96
C SER A 512 -26.68 -14.97 3.74
N LYS A 513 -27.22 -13.77 3.65
CA LYS A 513 -28.05 -13.32 2.52
C LYS A 513 -27.38 -12.23 1.70
N ARG A 514 -26.47 -11.47 2.31
CA ARG A 514 -25.80 -10.29 1.71
C ARG A 514 -24.39 -10.18 2.27
N PHE A 515 -23.54 -9.46 1.53
CA PHE A 515 -22.20 -9.13 2.01
C PHE A 515 -21.78 -7.71 1.61
N ILE A 516 -20.85 -7.17 2.38
CA ILE A 516 -20.03 -6.03 2.00
C ILE A 516 -18.61 -6.56 1.85
N GLY A 517 -18.06 -6.45 0.63
CA GLY A 517 -16.69 -6.83 0.32
C GLY A 517 -15.76 -5.63 0.47
N ILE A 518 -14.60 -5.80 1.07
CA ILE A 518 -13.55 -4.79 1.15
C ILE A 518 -12.31 -5.35 0.48
N LEU A 519 -11.91 -4.73 -0.63
CA LEU A 519 -10.71 -5.09 -1.37
C LEU A 519 -9.56 -4.19 -0.96
N ASP A 520 -8.57 -4.76 -0.28
CA ASP A 520 -7.29 -4.14 0.05
C ASP A 520 -6.20 -4.77 -0.82
N ILE A 521 -5.87 -4.09 -1.92
CA ILE A 521 -4.88 -4.57 -2.88
C ILE A 521 -3.79 -3.53 -3.07
N TYR A 522 -2.54 -3.97 -3.15
CA TYR A 522 -1.47 -3.06 -3.52
C TYR A 522 -1.54 -2.78 -5.03
N GLY A 523 -1.31 -1.51 -5.39
CA GLY A 523 -1.30 -1.07 -6.77
C GLY A 523 0.02 -1.35 -7.49
N PHE A 524 0.14 -0.82 -8.68
CA PHE A 524 1.38 -0.85 -9.46
C PHE A 524 2.55 -0.25 -8.67
N GLU A 525 3.64 -1.00 -8.52
CA GLU A 525 4.89 -0.52 -7.93
C GLU A 525 5.93 -0.31 -9.05
N ASP A 526 6.28 0.94 -9.33
CA ASP A 526 7.38 1.29 -10.23
C ASP A 526 8.66 1.37 -9.40
N LEU A 527 9.42 0.28 -9.40
CA LEU A 527 10.72 0.15 -8.74
C LEU A 527 11.84 0.26 -9.77
N GLU A 528 13.07 0.60 -9.35
CA GLU A 528 14.24 0.63 -10.24
C GLU A 528 14.45 -0.70 -10.98
N THR A 529 14.12 -1.80 -10.32
CA THR A 529 14.17 -3.15 -10.89
C THR A 529 12.91 -3.90 -10.53
N ASN A 530 12.03 -4.12 -11.50
CA ASN A 530 10.85 -4.96 -11.36
C ASN A 530 11.13 -6.35 -11.95
N GLY A 531 10.84 -7.39 -11.17
CA GLY A 531 10.86 -8.77 -11.64
C GLY A 531 9.61 -9.13 -12.42
N PHE A 532 9.62 -10.31 -13.03
CA PHE A 532 8.48 -10.83 -13.79
C PHE A 532 7.23 -11.04 -12.91
N GLU A 533 7.41 -11.41 -11.64
CA GLU A 533 6.31 -11.55 -10.68
C GLU A 533 5.65 -10.20 -10.37
N GLN A 534 6.43 -9.08 -10.28
CA GLN A 534 5.86 -7.74 -10.11
C GLN A 534 5.02 -7.30 -11.32
N LEU A 535 5.41 -7.69 -12.53
CA LEU A 535 4.61 -7.41 -13.73
C LEU A 535 3.21 -8.03 -13.63
N PHE A 536 3.11 -9.30 -13.22
CA PHE A 536 1.81 -9.98 -13.05
C PHE A 536 0.96 -9.42 -11.90
N ILE A 537 1.58 -8.81 -10.92
CA ILE A 537 0.88 -8.15 -9.82
C ILE A 537 0.30 -6.82 -10.30
N SER A 538 0.94 -6.20 -11.28
CA SER A 538 0.63 -4.85 -11.76
C SER A 538 -0.43 -4.83 -12.87
N GLU A 539 -0.59 -5.94 -13.61
CA GLU A 539 -1.66 -6.14 -14.59
C GLU A 539 -2.91 -6.77 -13.95
#